data_f9c4affe78d4b2dd43e1b8d3a0dde7b5
#
_entry.id   f9c4affe78d4b2dd43e1b8d3a0dde7b5
#
_cell.length_a   1.000
_cell.length_b   1.000
_cell.length_c   1.000
_cell.angle_alpha   90.00
_cell.angle_beta   90.00
_cell.angle_gamma   90.00
#
_symmetry.space_group_name_H-M   'P 1'
#
loop_
_entity.id
_entity.type
_entity.pdbx_description
1 polymer ?
#
loop_
_entity_poly.entity_id
_entity_poly.type
_entity_poly.pdbx_seq_one_letter_code
_entity_poly.pdbx_strand_id
1 'polypeptide(L)'
;MAYIDKAYYEQLYGPMNMTDEEFAVMSGQASDIMDSITQYRIVQGVGVSALPPLWQELVKKATAAQVLFFTQNGLETVLTGESGEGFTVGKVHVDGKSAYSSGAGNAAAQSMVSPFAIALLEQTGLMRRDVVCLGPYHNGFLGIW
;
A
#
# COMPACT_ATOMS: atom_id res chain seq x y z
N MET A 1 4.35 1.54 -12.30
CA MET A 1 5.11 2.80 -12.27
C MET A 1 5.35 3.20 -10.83
N ALA A 2 6.58 3.48 -10.43
CA ALA A 2 6.88 3.84 -9.06
C ALA A 2 6.51 5.30 -8.76
N TYR A 3 5.84 5.54 -7.64
CA TYR A 3 5.42 6.89 -7.21
C TYR A 3 6.50 7.65 -6.46
N ILE A 4 7.51 6.94 -5.95
CA ILE A 4 8.63 7.51 -5.21
C ILE A 4 9.96 6.98 -5.73
N ASP A 5 11.02 7.72 -5.50
CA ASP A 5 12.39 7.30 -5.69
C ASP A 5 13.08 6.98 -4.35
N LYS A 6 14.27 6.39 -4.42
CA LYS A 6 15.06 6.04 -3.24
C LYS A 6 15.46 7.26 -2.42
N ALA A 7 15.78 8.37 -3.09
CA ALA A 7 16.16 9.61 -2.41
C ALA A 7 15.01 10.16 -1.56
N TYR A 8 13.80 10.11 -2.05
CA TYR A 8 12.61 10.50 -1.30
C TYR A 8 12.38 9.62 -0.07
N TYR A 9 12.53 8.31 -0.23
CA TYR A 9 12.42 7.36 0.87
C TYR A 9 13.47 7.63 1.95
N GLU A 10 14.73 7.80 1.56
CA GLU A 10 15.83 8.06 2.49
C GLU A 10 15.68 9.41 3.21
N GLN A 11 15.06 10.38 2.58
CA GLN A 11 14.73 11.65 3.21
C GLN A 11 13.71 11.49 4.34
N LEU A 12 12.75 10.56 4.20
CA LEU A 12 11.72 10.31 5.21
C LEU A 12 12.19 9.38 6.33
N TYR A 13 12.90 8.31 6.00
CA TYR A 13 13.19 7.21 6.93
C TYR A 13 14.69 7.00 7.18
N GLY A 14 15.55 7.76 6.52
CA GLY A 14 16.98 7.65 6.65
C GLY A 14 17.60 6.65 5.66
N PRO A 15 18.95 6.52 5.71
CA PRO A 15 19.70 5.70 4.75
C PRO A 15 19.25 4.23 4.81
N MET A 16 19.17 3.63 3.65
CA MET A 16 18.72 2.27 3.44
C MET A 16 19.83 1.43 2.85
N ASN A 17 20.08 0.26 3.43
CA ASN A 17 21.08 -0.68 2.95
C ASN A 17 20.49 -1.63 1.88
N MET A 18 20.13 -1.08 0.75
CA MET A 18 19.48 -1.77 -0.37
C MET A 18 19.99 -1.20 -1.68
N THR A 19 20.09 -2.05 -2.70
CA THR A 19 20.47 -1.59 -4.04
C THR A 19 19.33 -0.78 -4.68
N ASP A 20 19.67 0.02 -5.69
CA ASP A 20 18.67 0.83 -6.40
C ASP A 20 17.67 -0.05 -7.16
N GLU A 21 18.13 -1.21 -7.63
CA GLU A 21 17.29 -2.20 -8.33
C GLU A 21 16.31 -2.87 -7.39
N GLU A 22 16.72 -3.27 -6.21
CA GLU A 22 15.84 -3.83 -5.17
C GLU A 22 14.81 -2.81 -4.71
N PHE A 23 15.23 -1.56 -4.53
CA PHE A 23 14.31 -0.48 -4.20
C PHE A 23 13.29 -0.24 -5.32
N ALA A 24 13.71 -0.26 -6.58
CA ALA A 24 12.83 -0.09 -7.73
C ALA A 24 11.73 -1.16 -7.76
N VAL A 25 12.07 -2.42 -7.45
CA VAL A 25 11.10 -3.51 -7.34
C VAL A 25 10.13 -3.24 -6.20
N MET A 26 10.62 -2.93 -5.01
CA MET A 26 9.76 -2.68 -3.84
C MET A 26 8.85 -1.47 -4.03
N SER A 27 9.37 -0.38 -4.56
CA SER A 27 8.57 0.83 -4.81
C SER A 27 7.53 0.63 -5.90
N GLY A 28 7.85 -0.18 -6.92
CA GLY A 28 6.88 -0.60 -7.93
C GLY A 28 5.74 -1.39 -7.33
N GLN A 29 6.03 -2.42 -6.53
CA GLN A 29 5.01 -3.22 -5.84
C GLN A 29 4.20 -2.40 -4.84
N ALA A 30 4.84 -1.51 -4.10
CA ALA A 30 4.14 -0.59 -3.20
C ALA A 30 3.16 0.31 -3.96
N SER A 31 3.57 0.84 -5.10
CA SER A 31 2.71 1.67 -5.94
C SER A 31 1.53 0.89 -6.50
N ASP A 32 1.73 -0.36 -6.91
CA ASP A 32 0.65 -1.24 -7.39
C ASP A 32 -0.37 -1.53 -6.29
N ILE A 33 0.08 -1.70 -5.05
CA ILE A 33 -0.81 -1.84 -3.90
C ILE A 33 -1.61 -0.55 -3.65
N MET A 34 -0.96 0.62 -3.73
CA MET A 34 -1.66 1.89 -3.60
C MET A 34 -2.74 2.05 -4.68
N ASP A 35 -2.43 1.68 -5.92
CA ASP A 35 -3.41 1.68 -7.01
C ASP A 35 -4.57 0.73 -6.75
N SER A 36 -4.28 -0.47 -6.28
CA SER A 36 -5.30 -1.48 -5.97
C SER A 36 -6.27 -0.99 -4.90
N ILE A 37 -5.78 -0.47 -3.77
CA ILE A 37 -6.65 -0.02 -2.68
C ILE A 37 -7.39 1.27 -2.97
N THR A 38 -6.87 2.10 -3.87
CA THR A 38 -7.57 3.28 -4.39
C THR A 38 -8.46 2.96 -5.59
N GLN A 39 -8.60 1.68 -5.95
CA GLN A 39 -9.39 1.23 -7.10
C GLN A 39 -8.92 1.87 -8.41
N TYR A 40 -7.62 2.04 -8.56
CA TYR A 40 -6.98 2.65 -9.75
C TYR A 40 -7.42 4.09 -10.04
N ARG A 41 -8.01 4.78 -9.08
CA ARG A 41 -8.45 6.17 -9.26
C ARG A 41 -7.28 7.11 -9.55
N ILE A 42 -6.10 6.82 -9.01
CA ILE A 42 -4.89 7.60 -9.29
C ILE A 42 -4.52 7.47 -10.76
N VAL A 43 -4.46 6.25 -11.28
CA VAL A 43 -4.11 5.97 -12.67
C VAL A 43 -5.17 6.50 -13.64
N GLN A 44 -6.44 6.29 -13.33
CA GLN A 44 -7.56 6.77 -14.15
C GLN A 44 -7.64 8.30 -14.18
N GLY A 45 -7.18 8.96 -13.11
CA GLY A 45 -7.11 10.41 -13.01
C GLY A 45 -5.84 11.03 -13.62
N VAL A 46 -5.15 10.31 -14.51
CA VAL A 46 -3.92 10.78 -15.18
C VAL A 46 -2.67 10.80 -14.26
N GLY A 47 -2.68 10.01 -13.21
CA GLY A 47 -1.52 9.81 -12.34
C GLY A 47 -1.47 10.78 -11.15
N VAL A 48 -0.43 10.61 -10.35
CA VAL A 48 -0.24 11.38 -9.11
C VAL A 48 -0.13 12.89 -9.39
N SER A 49 0.49 13.26 -10.50
CA SER A 49 0.69 14.69 -10.86
C SER A 49 -0.60 15.46 -11.10
N ALA A 50 -1.69 14.77 -11.39
CA ALA A 50 -3.01 15.37 -11.58
C ALA A 50 -3.75 15.63 -10.26
N LEU A 51 -3.27 15.08 -9.16
CA LEU A 51 -3.87 15.27 -7.84
C LEU A 51 -3.50 16.65 -7.25
N PRO A 52 -4.31 17.17 -6.32
CA PRO A 52 -3.92 18.34 -5.54
C PRO A 52 -2.56 18.13 -4.83
N PRO A 53 -1.74 19.18 -4.64
CA PRO A 53 -0.38 19.03 -4.09
C PRO A 53 -0.32 18.28 -2.75
N LEU A 54 -1.27 18.52 -1.86
CA LEU A 54 -1.36 17.81 -0.58
C LEU A 54 -1.61 16.31 -0.79
N TRP A 55 -2.48 15.96 -1.71
CA TRP A 55 -2.81 14.56 -2.00
C TRP A 55 -1.64 13.84 -2.68
N GLN A 56 -0.89 14.53 -3.55
CA GLN A 56 0.34 13.99 -4.11
C GLN A 56 1.33 13.60 -3.01
N GLU A 57 1.51 14.48 -2.04
CA GLU A 57 2.41 14.24 -0.90
C GLU A 57 1.91 13.07 -0.04
N LEU A 58 0.62 13.00 0.23
CA LEU A 58 0.03 11.90 1.00
C LEU A 58 0.17 10.55 0.29
N VAL A 59 -0.03 10.50 -1.02
CA VAL A 59 0.18 9.28 -1.81
C VAL A 59 1.65 8.85 -1.80
N LYS A 60 2.57 9.78 -1.96
CA LYS A 60 4.01 9.48 -1.88
C LYS A 60 4.42 8.97 -0.49
N LYS A 61 3.95 9.61 0.56
CA LYS A 61 4.19 9.15 1.94
C LYS A 61 3.58 7.78 2.21
N ALA A 62 2.38 7.52 1.70
CA ALA A 62 1.76 6.20 1.81
C ALA A 62 2.56 5.12 1.09
N THR A 63 3.06 5.41 -0.10
CA THR A 63 3.93 4.50 -0.85
C THR A 63 5.23 4.24 -0.08
N ALA A 64 5.86 5.27 0.47
CA ALA A 64 7.07 5.12 1.29
C ALA A 64 6.81 4.29 2.56
N ALA A 65 5.68 4.48 3.23
CA ALA A 65 5.27 3.68 4.37
C ALA A 65 5.07 2.20 3.99
N GLN A 66 4.55 1.94 2.81
CA GLN A 66 4.40 0.57 2.31
C GLN A 66 5.76 -0.08 2.00
N VAL A 67 6.72 0.66 1.44
CA VAL A 67 8.08 0.16 1.25
C VAL A 67 8.72 -0.17 2.60
N LEU A 68 8.59 0.69 3.61
CA LEU A 68 9.05 0.40 4.96
C LEU A 68 8.41 -0.88 5.53
N PHE A 69 7.13 -1.06 5.31
CA PHE A 69 6.40 -2.27 5.71
C PHE A 69 6.97 -3.53 5.04
N PHE A 70 7.31 -3.47 3.76
CA PHE A 70 7.99 -4.54 3.06
C PHE A 70 9.38 -4.85 3.64
N THR A 71 10.15 -3.84 3.99
CA THR A 71 11.49 -4.06 4.57
C THR A 71 11.43 -4.71 5.94
N GLN A 72 10.38 -4.45 6.71
CA GLN A 72 10.20 -5.01 8.04
C GLN A 72 9.62 -6.44 8.04
N ASN A 73 8.76 -6.75 7.08
CA ASN A 73 8.05 -8.03 7.04
C ASN A 73 8.53 -8.97 5.93
N GLY A 74 9.36 -8.48 5.02
CA GLY A 74 9.76 -9.18 3.81
C GLY A 74 8.73 -9.03 2.67
N LEU A 75 9.20 -8.66 1.49
CA LEU A 75 8.35 -8.47 0.33
C LEU A 75 7.57 -9.74 -0.04
N GLU A 76 8.27 -10.87 -0.09
CA GLU A 76 7.65 -12.16 -0.42
C GLU A 76 6.60 -12.56 0.59
N THR A 77 6.89 -12.44 1.88
CA THR A 77 5.96 -12.73 2.96
C THR A 77 4.67 -11.92 2.86
N VAL A 78 4.80 -10.62 2.57
CA VAL A 78 3.64 -9.73 2.45
C VAL A 78 2.80 -10.08 1.22
N LEU A 79 3.43 -10.39 0.09
CA LEU A 79 2.71 -10.70 -1.15
C LEU A 79 2.10 -12.10 -1.17
N THR A 80 2.76 -13.09 -0.57
CA THR A 80 2.26 -14.47 -0.53
C THR A 80 1.42 -14.79 0.71
N GLY A 81 1.60 -14.02 1.77
CA GLY A 81 0.94 -14.25 3.05
C GLY A 81 1.57 -15.35 3.88
N GLU A 82 2.69 -15.90 3.45
CA GLU A 82 3.41 -16.96 4.14
C GLU A 82 4.63 -16.39 4.88
N SER A 83 4.66 -16.51 6.18
CA SER A 83 5.79 -16.11 7.00
C SER A 83 6.35 -17.30 7.76
N GLY A 84 7.39 -17.88 7.20
CA GLY A 84 8.14 -18.96 7.83
C GLY A 84 7.37 -20.26 7.98
N GLU A 85 8.09 -21.36 7.93
CA GLU A 85 7.53 -22.68 8.17
C GLU A 85 7.32 -22.88 9.67
N GLY A 86 6.11 -23.23 10.05
CA GLY A 86 5.84 -23.80 11.38
C GLY A 86 6.56 -25.12 11.53
N PHE A 87 6.97 -25.48 12.72
CA PHE A 87 7.57 -26.77 12.97
C PHE A 87 6.87 -27.48 14.14
N THR A 88 6.86 -28.78 14.08
CA THR A 88 6.29 -29.62 15.12
C THR A 88 7.38 -30.50 15.74
N VAL A 89 7.54 -30.39 17.05
CA VAL A 89 8.45 -31.27 17.81
C VAL A 89 7.64 -31.99 18.87
N GLY A 90 7.41 -33.30 18.64
CA GLY A 90 6.60 -34.12 19.54
C GLY A 90 5.15 -33.60 19.61
N LYS A 91 4.73 -33.20 20.82
CA LYS A 91 3.38 -32.63 21.06
C LYS A 91 3.33 -31.10 20.95
N VAL A 92 4.47 -30.47 20.69
CA VAL A 92 4.56 -28.99 20.55
C VAL A 92 4.52 -28.63 19.08
N HIS A 93 3.50 -27.90 18.72
CA HIS A 93 3.37 -27.29 17.39
C HIS A 93 3.67 -25.79 17.49
N VAL A 94 4.60 -25.34 16.69
CA VAL A 94 4.90 -23.90 16.56
C VAL A 94 4.43 -23.47 15.19
N ASP A 95 3.35 -22.72 15.20
CA ASP A 95 2.85 -22.13 13.98
C ASP A 95 3.80 -21.03 13.50
N GLY A 96 4.17 -21.07 12.24
CA GLY A 96 4.84 -19.95 11.60
C GLY A 96 3.94 -18.69 11.68
N LYS A 97 4.54 -17.53 11.80
CA LYS A 97 3.76 -16.29 11.69
C LYS A 97 3.15 -16.21 10.30
N SER A 98 1.87 -16.38 10.19
CA SER A 98 1.15 -16.09 8.96
C SER A 98 0.77 -14.61 8.94
N ALA A 99 1.12 -13.92 7.87
CA ALA A 99 0.64 -12.57 7.63
C ALA A 99 -0.88 -12.56 7.41
N TYR A 100 -1.44 -13.70 7.06
CA TYR A 100 -2.88 -13.92 6.92
C TYR A 100 -3.37 -14.80 8.08
N SER A 101 -3.74 -14.18 9.17
CA SER A 101 -4.35 -14.89 10.29
C SER A 101 -5.70 -15.47 9.86
N SER A 102 -5.79 -16.79 9.86
CA SER A 102 -7.04 -17.49 9.61
C SER A 102 -8.02 -17.26 10.77
N GLY A 103 -8.92 -16.34 10.64
CA GLY A 103 -9.97 -16.17 11.64
C GLY A 103 -10.59 -14.81 11.77
N ALA A 104 -10.05 -13.80 11.16
CA ALA A 104 -10.63 -12.47 11.21
C ALA A 104 -10.87 -11.94 9.81
N GLY A 105 -12.03 -12.17 9.27
CA GLY A 105 -12.56 -11.71 8.00
C GLY A 105 -11.69 -10.73 7.18
N ASN A 106 -11.75 -9.46 7.44
CA ASN A 106 -11.00 -8.45 6.69
C ASN A 106 -9.54 -8.26 7.14
N ALA A 107 -9.07 -8.96 8.16
CA ALA A 107 -7.71 -8.79 8.67
C ALA A 107 -6.64 -9.29 7.69
N ALA A 108 -6.96 -10.27 6.87
CA ALA A 108 -6.04 -10.77 5.84
C ALA A 108 -5.71 -9.72 4.78
N ALA A 109 -6.70 -8.97 4.33
CA ALA A 109 -6.49 -7.88 3.37
C ALA A 109 -5.70 -6.71 3.99
N GLN A 110 -5.86 -6.48 5.29
CA GLN A 110 -5.15 -5.45 6.01
C GLN A 110 -3.68 -5.81 6.28
N SER A 111 -3.34 -7.11 6.32
CA SER A 111 -1.96 -7.53 6.55
C SER A 111 -1.02 -7.34 5.36
N MET A 112 -1.55 -7.14 4.15
CA MET A 112 -0.76 -6.77 2.97
C MET A 112 -0.37 -5.30 2.94
N VAL A 113 -1.12 -4.46 3.61
CA VAL A 113 -0.99 -3.01 3.51
C VAL A 113 -0.57 -2.44 4.86
N SER A 114 0.41 -1.55 4.83
CA SER A 114 0.80 -0.80 6.01
C SER A 114 -0.39 -0.03 6.59
N PRO A 115 -0.71 -0.19 7.89
CA PRO A 115 -1.78 0.59 8.53
C PRO A 115 -1.56 2.10 8.40
N PHE A 116 -0.30 2.54 8.42
CA PHE A 116 0.03 3.95 8.25
C PHE A 116 -0.24 4.44 6.82
N ALA A 117 0.05 3.60 5.81
CA ALA A 117 -0.27 3.91 4.42
C ALA A 117 -1.79 4.08 4.23
N ILE A 118 -2.59 3.21 4.84
CA ILE A 118 -4.06 3.31 4.81
C ILE A 118 -4.51 4.63 5.43
N ALA A 119 -4.01 4.97 6.62
CA ALA A 119 -4.37 6.21 7.31
C ALA A 119 -4.05 7.48 6.49
N LEU A 120 -2.95 7.47 5.75
CA LEU A 120 -2.59 8.57 4.86
C LEU A 120 -3.52 8.66 3.64
N LEU A 121 -3.86 7.52 3.03
CA LEU A 121 -4.74 7.48 1.87
C LEU A 121 -6.19 7.80 2.21
N GLU A 122 -6.66 7.46 3.40
CA GLU A 122 -8.00 7.81 3.86
C GLU A 122 -8.22 9.33 3.87
N GLN A 123 -7.18 10.10 4.18
CA GLN A 123 -7.22 11.55 4.17
C GLN A 123 -7.41 12.15 2.77
N THR A 124 -7.04 11.41 1.73
CA THR A 124 -7.23 11.86 0.34
C THR A 124 -8.65 11.60 -0.18
N GLY A 125 -9.43 10.75 0.48
CA GLY A 125 -10.72 10.31 -0.01
C GLY A 125 -10.65 9.35 -1.22
N LEU A 126 -9.48 9.01 -1.70
CA LEU A 126 -9.31 8.10 -2.85
C LEU A 126 -9.76 6.66 -2.55
N MET A 127 -9.82 6.29 -1.29
CA MET A 127 -10.29 4.96 -0.85
C MET A 127 -11.81 4.85 -0.70
N ARG A 128 -12.55 5.93 -0.90
CA ARG A 128 -14.00 5.90 -0.77
C ARG A 128 -14.61 4.95 -1.79
N ARG A 129 -15.53 4.11 -1.31
CA ARG A 129 -16.27 3.14 -2.11
C ARG A 129 -17.70 3.59 -2.37
N ASP A 130 -18.01 4.85 -2.14
CA ASP A 130 -19.33 5.41 -2.33
C ASP A 130 -19.72 5.30 -3.81
N VAL A 131 -20.90 4.74 -4.03
CA VAL A 131 -21.51 4.74 -5.35
C VAL A 131 -22.05 6.15 -5.60
N VAL A 132 -21.39 6.87 -6.48
CA VAL A 132 -21.90 8.15 -6.92
C VAL A 132 -22.99 7.88 -7.96
N CYS A 133 -24.21 8.12 -7.58
CA CYS A 133 -25.30 8.15 -8.55
C CYS A 133 -25.16 9.42 -9.38
N LEU A 134 -24.57 9.27 -10.55
CA LEU A 134 -24.49 10.34 -11.53
C LEU A 134 -25.88 10.54 -12.14
N GLY A 135 -26.58 11.54 -11.64
CA GLY A 135 -27.79 12.00 -12.30
C GLY A 135 -27.47 12.67 -13.65
N PRO A 136 -28.46 12.85 -14.52
CA PRO A 136 -28.25 13.38 -15.87
C PRO A 136 -27.66 14.80 -15.92
N TYR A 137 -27.62 15.48 -14.79
CA TYR A 137 -27.05 16.84 -14.68
C TYR A 137 -25.70 16.88 -13.98
N HIS A 138 -25.10 15.71 -13.74
CA HIS A 138 -23.88 15.65 -12.97
C HIS A 138 -22.67 15.83 -13.87
N ASN A 139 -22.37 17.07 -14.23
CA ASN A 139 -21.09 17.44 -14.80
C ASN A 139 -19.97 17.50 -13.74
N GLY A 140 -20.36 17.23 -12.49
CA GLY A 140 -19.53 17.56 -11.36
C GLY A 140 -18.79 16.40 -10.76
N PHE A 141 -18.47 15.39 -11.54
CA PHE A 141 -17.55 14.36 -11.07
C PHE A 141 -16.29 14.97 -10.45
N LEU A 142 -15.84 16.07 -11.01
CA LEU A 142 -14.68 16.82 -10.50
C LEU A 142 -14.91 17.47 -9.13
N GLY A 143 -16.13 17.65 -8.70
CA GLY A 143 -16.46 18.20 -7.39
C GLY A 143 -16.50 17.17 -6.27
N ILE A 144 -16.28 15.91 -6.59
CA ILE A 144 -16.36 14.80 -5.63
C ILE A 144 -15.00 14.46 -5.03
N TRP A 145 -13.96 14.94 -5.63
CA TRP A 145 -12.58 14.71 -5.21
C TRP A 145 -12.17 15.60 -4.07
#